data_c85077a416ce85c4d67ebd1a3da28b9e
#
_entry.id   c85077a416ce85c4d67ebd1a3da28b9e
#
_cell.length_a   1.000
_cell.length_b   1.000
_cell.length_c   1.000
_cell.angle_alpha   90.00
_cell.angle_beta   90.00
_cell.angle_gamma   90.00
#
_symmetry.space_group_name_H-M   'P 1'
#
loop_
_entity.id
_entity.type
_entity.pdbx_description
1 polymer ?
#
loop_
_entity_poly.entity_id
_entity_poly.type
_entity_poly.pdbx_seq_one_letter_code
_entity_poly.pdbx_strand_id
1 'polypeptide(L)'
;TGRDGIHGASMASASFDEKIEEKKPTVQVGDPFTEKLLLEACLELMAGDSIIAIQDMGAAGLTSSSIEMASKGNLGIEINLNKVPCRETKMTPYEIMLSESQERMLIVLENGKEDQAKKIFDKWNLDFAVIGKTTNSKKIELYFDNKQVANIPVNTLVENSPMYDRKWKKAKLPKKNKIKKEDLNNLKIIDVLKKILSSPNVCSKEWIWQQYDHTVMGDTIQKP
;
A
#
# COMPACT_ATOMS: atom_id res chain seq x y z
N THR A 1 0.77 -11.95 8.26
CA THR A 1 -0.13 -12.22 7.12
C THR A 1 -1.41 -12.88 7.62
N GLY A 2 -2.56 -12.33 7.26
CA GLY A 2 -3.90 -12.84 7.59
C GLY A 2 -4.82 -12.82 6.36
N ARG A 3 -6.11 -13.17 6.54
CA ARG A 3 -7.09 -13.16 5.44
C ARG A 3 -7.68 -11.77 5.18
N ASP A 4 -6.87 -10.73 5.30
CA ASP A 4 -7.29 -9.35 5.09
C ASP A 4 -7.15 -8.97 3.61
N GLY A 5 -8.17 -8.34 3.04
CA GLY A 5 -8.11 -7.71 1.72
C GLY A 5 -7.87 -8.64 0.53
N ILE A 6 -7.98 -9.97 0.68
CA ILE A 6 -7.61 -10.95 -0.35
C ILE A 6 -8.32 -10.70 -1.69
N HIS A 7 -9.52 -10.14 -1.66
CA HIS A 7 -10.29 -9.82 -2.85
C HIS A 7 -10.22 -8.34 -3.24
N GLY A 8 -9.45 -7.51 -2.54
CA GLY A 8 -9.38 -6.07 -2.76
C GLY A 8 -8.94 -5.72 -4.17
N ALA A 9 -7.78 -6.20 -4.59
CA ALA A 9 -7.26 -5.94 -5.93
C ALA A 9 -8.12 -6.57 -7.04
N SER A 10 -8.66 -7.77 -6.83
CA SER A 10 -9.53 -8.43 -7.80
C SER A 10 -10.89 -7.76 -7.91
N MET A 11 -11.42 -7.21 -6.82
CA MET A 11 -12.66 -6.43 -6.85
C MET A 11 -12.48 -5.11 -7.61
N ALA A 12 -11.35 -4.43 -7.44
CA ALA A 12 -11.05 -3.19 -8.15
C ALA A 12 -10.92 -3.37 -9.66
N SER A 13 -10.55 -4.57 -10.13
CA SER A 13 -10.40 -4.92 -11.55
C SER A 13 -11.62 -5.61 -12.16
N ALA A 14 -12.63 -5.98 -11.37
CA ALA A 14 -13.84 -6.62 -11.87
C ALA A 14 -14.85 -5.61 -12.41
N SER A 15 -15.65 -6.03 -13.39
CA SER A 15 -16.86 -5.28 -13.75
C SER A 15 -17.90 -5.39 -12.63
N PHE A 16 -18.63 -4.30 -12.41
CA PHE A 16 -19.72 -4.26 -11.44
C PHE A 16 -20.88 -5.15 -11.93
N ASP A 17 -21.03 -6.32 -11.34
CA ASP A 17 -22.15 -7.23 -11.55
C ASP A 17 -22.86 -7.54 -10.22
N GLU A 18 -24.02 -8.22 -10.30
CA GLU A 18 -24.87 -8.52 -9.14
C GLU A 18 -24.23 -9.44 -8.10
N LYS A 19 -23.05 -10.04 -8.39
CA LYS A 19 -22.34 -10.94 -7.48
C LYS A 19 -21.25 -10.24 -6.64
N ILE A 20 -21.14 -8.92 -6.74
CA ILE A 20 -20.13 -8.12 -6.00
C ILE A 20 -20.30 -8.23 -4.49
N GLU A 21 -21.53 -8.43 -3.99
CA GLU A 21 -21.76 -8.54 -2.54
C GLU A 21 -21.06 -9.75 -1.89
N GLU A 22 -20.88 -10.85 -2.63
CA GLU A 22 -20.18 -12.03 -2.14
C GLU A 22 -18.65 -11.86 -2.09
N LYS A 23 -18.11 -10.84 -2.78
CA LYS A 23 -16.68 -10.57 -2.93
C LYS A 23 -16.20 -9.34 -2.16
N LYS A 24 -16.97 -8.86 -1.20
CA LYS A 24 -16.56 -7.71 -0.39
C LYS A 24 -15.19 -7.99 0.25
N PRO A 25 -14.21 -7.09 0.09
CA PRO A 25 -12.93 -7.28 0.75
C PRO A 25 -13.12 -7.29 2.26
N THR A 26 -12.46 -8.20 2.94
CA THR A 26 -12.39 -8.17 4.39
C THR A 26 -11.76 -6.85 4.82
N VAL A 27 -12.34 -6.21 5.81
CA VAL A 27 -11.81 -4.94 6.34
C VAL A 27 -10.39 -5.17 6.83
N GLN A 28 -9.47 -4.33 6.37
CA GLN A 28 -8.09 -4.32 6.85
C GLN A 28 -8.07 -3.63 8.21
N VAL A 29 -7.43 -4.27 9.19
CA VAL A 29 -7.24 -3.71 10.53
C VAL A 29 -5.84 -3.12 10.59
N GLY A 30 -5.73 -1.81 10.73
CA GLY A 30 -4.47 -1.13 10.96
C GLY A 30 -4.11 -1.11 12.45
N ASP A 31 -2.82 -1.16 12.76
CA ASP A 31 -2.25 -0.98 14.08
C ASP A 31 -1.21 0.15 14.04
N PRO A 32 -1.60 1.40 14.37
CA PRO A 32 -0.71 2.55 14.31
C PRO A 32 0.53 2.43 15.20
N PHE A 33 0.44 1.67 16.28
CA PHE A 33 1.59 1.43 17.15
C PHE A 33 2.61 0.51 16.47
N THR A 34 2.16 -0.61 15.90
CA THR A 34 3.02 -1.51 15.14
C THR A 34 3.58 -0.82 13.89
N GLU A 35 2.78 0.02 13.21
CA GLU A 35 3.23 0.84 12.09
C GLU A 35 4.40 1.75 12.47
N LYS A 36 4.29 2.44 13.61
CA LYS A 36 5.38 3.28 14.14
C LYS A 36 6.66 2.47 14.40
N LEU A 37 6.54 1.31 15.03
CA LEU A 37 7.68 0.44 15.28
C LEU A 37 8.33 -0.05 13.97
N LEU A 38 7.51 -0.43 12.99
CA LEU A 38 7.98 -0.88 11.68
C LEU A 38 8.71 0.24 10.94
N LEU A 39 8.20 1.47 10.99
CA LEU A 39 8.84 2.64 10.40
C LEU A 39 10.23 2.85 11.00
N GLU A 40 10.36 2.86 12.32
CA GLU A 40 11.64 3.05 13.01
C GLU A 40 12.64 1.92 12.69
N ALA A 41 12.17 0.67 12.69
CA ALA A 41 13.01 -0.48 12.35
C ALA A 41 13.52 -0.40 10.90
N CYS A 42 12.66 -0.01 9.96
CA CYS A 42 13.04 0.17 8.57
C CYS A 42 14.05 1.31 8.40
N LEU A 43 13.86 2.46 9.06
CA LEU A 43 14.81 3.57 9.03
C LEU A 43 16.17 3.18 9.60
N GLU A 44 16.19 2.45 10.72
CA GLU A 44 17.43 1.96 11.32
C GLU A 44 18.16 0.98 10.38
N LEU A 45 17.43 0.07 9.76
CA LEU A 45 18.00 -0.87 8.80
C LEU A 45 18.52 -0.15 7.54
N MET A 46 17.80 0.84 7.03
CA MET A 46 18.19 1.65 5.86
C MET A 46 19.41 2.54 6.11
N ALA A 47 19.69 2.89 7.36
CA ALA A 47 20.91 3.63 7.72
C ALA A 47 22.20 2.77 7.61
N GLY A 48 22.06 1.46 7.48
CA GLY A 48 23.14 0.49 7.31
C GLY A 48 23.42 0.13 5.84
N ASP A 49 24.15 -0.97 5.67
CA ASP A 49 24.58 -1.52 4.37
C ASP A 49 23.89 -2.85 4.03
N SER A 50 22.78 -3.15 4.68
CA SER A 50 22.16 -4.48 4.60
C SER A 50 21.09 -4.62 3.54
N ILE A 51 20.54 -3.49 3.04
CA ILE A 51 19.39 -3.47 2.12
C ILE A 51 19.84 -3.30 0.67
N ILE A 52 19.32 -4.15 -0.21
CA ILE A 52 19.35 -3.97 -1.67
C ILE A 52 18.07 -3.26 -2.12
N ALA A 53 16.91 -3.72 -1.63
CA ALA A 53 15.61 -3.17 -1.98
C ALA A 53 14.61 -3.37 -0.83
N ILE A 54 13.64 -2.46 -0.74
CA ILE A 54 12.56 -2.51 0.24
C ILE A 54 11.29 -2.01 -0.41
N GLN A 55 10.17 -2.66 -0.12
CA GLN A 55 8.86 -2.28 -0.63
C GLN A 55 7.78 -2.67 0.37
N ASP A 56 6.75 -1.82 0.49
CA ASP A 56 5.55 -2.15 1.26
C ASP A 56 4.74 -3.26 0.58
N MET A 57 3.97 -3.96 1.38
CA MET A 57 3.08 -5.02 0.91
C MET A 57 1.64 -4.51 0.91
N GLY A 58 1.33 -3.58 0.00
CA GLY A 58 0.02 -2.97 -0.16
C GLY A 58 -0.97 -3.84 -0.96
N ALA A 59 -1.58 -3.27 -1.99
CA ALA A 59 -2.55 -3.98 -2.85
C ALA A 59 -1.94 -5.25 -3.46
N ALA A 60 -2.68 -6.34 -3.43
CA ALA A 60 -2.23 -7.70 -3.80
C ALA A 60 -1.01 -8.21 -3.00
N GLY A 61 -0.67 -7.56 -1.91
CA GLY A 61 0.25 -8.02 -0.87
C GLY A 61 1.59 -8.49 -1.37
N LEU A 62 1.95 -9.74 -1.04
CA LEU A 62 3.22 -10.34 -1.42
C LEU A 62 3.36 -10.54 -2.94
N THR A 63 2.25 -10.66 -3.65
CA THR A 63 2.26 -10.82 -5.12
C THR A 63 2.84 -9.58 -5.79
N SER A 64 2.26 -8.40 -5.54
CA SER A 64 2.71 -7.15 -6.18
C SER A 64 4.13 -6.79 -5.76
N SER A 65 4.41 -6.79 -4.45
CA SER A 65 5.72 -6.40 -3.93
C SER A 65 6.86 -7.27 -4.46
N SER A 66 6.70 -8.60 -4.48
CA SER A 66 7.74 -9.50 -4.96
C SER A 66 7.97 -9.37 -6.48
N ILE A 67 6.90 -9.26 -7.25
CA ILE A 67 6.98 -9.16 -8.72
C ILE A 67 7.59 -7.83 -9.15
N GLU A 68 7.19 -6.73 -8.52
CA GLU A 68 7.73 -5.40 -8.86
C GLU A 68 9.22 -5.29 -8.52
N MET A 69 9.64 -5.80 -7.37
CA MET A 69 11.06 -5.82 -7.00
C MET A 69 11.88 -6.70 -7.94
N ALA A 70 11.38 -7.89 -8.28
CA ALA A 70 12.03 -8.78 -9.25
C ALA A 70 12.16 -8.13 -10.63
N SER A 71 11.09 -7.48 -11.11
CA SER A 71 11.09 -6.79 -12.40
C SER A 71 12.08 -5.65 -12.43
N LYS A 72 12.08 -4.77 -11.42
CA LYS A 72 13.03 -3.66 -11.31
C LYS A 72 14.50 -4.13 -11.25
N GLY A 73 14.74 -5.26 -10.59
CA GLY A 73 16.06 -5.89 -10.52
C GLY A 73 16.44 -6.72 -11.73
N ASN A 74 15.53 -6.93 -12.69
CA ASN A 74 15.68 -7.88 -13.80
C ASN A 74 16.09 -9.29 -13.33
N LEU A 75 15.48 -9.73 -12.22
CA LEU A 75 15.75 -11.00 -11.53
C LEU A 75 14.48 -11.86 -11.47
N GLY A 76 14.61 -13.05 -10.94
CA GLY A 76 13.53 -13.89 -10.45
C GLY A 76 13.48 -13.90 -8.93
N ILE A 77 12.44 -14.48 -8.37
CA ILE A 77 12.28 -14.71 -6.94
C ILE A 77 11.78 -16.13 -6.69
N GLU A 78 12.39 -16.81 -5.73
CA GLU A 78 11.94 -18.07 -5.17
C GLU A 78 11.43 -17.82 -3.76
N ILE A 79 10.17 -18.19 -3.48
CA ILE A 79 9.53 -18.00 -2.18
C ILE A 79 9.01 -19.33 -1.65
N ASN A 80 9.29 -19.61 -0.39
CA ASN A 80 8.68 -20.70 0.37
C ASN A 80 7.56 -20.15 1.25
N LEU A 81 6.32 -20.37 0.86
CA LEU A 81 5.15 -19.83 1.52
C LEU A 81 4.92 -20.39 2.93
N ASN A 82 5.46 -21.57 3.24
CA ASN A 82 5.42 -22.12 4.60
C ASN A 82 6.25 -21.28 5.61
N LYS A 83 7.17 -20.45 5.12
CA LYS A 83 7.99 -19.56 5.96
C LYS A 83 7.36 -18.19 6.18
N VAL A 84 6.28 -17.86 5.50
CA VAL A 84 5.57 -16.60 5.70
C VAL A 84 4.84 -16.63 7.04
N PRO A 85 5.11 -15.70 7.98
CA PRO A 85 4.39 -15.64 9.24
C PRO A 85 2.91 -15.38 9.02
N CYS A 86 2.05 -16.29 9.45
CA CYS A 86 0.60 -16.20 9.30
C CYS A 86 -0.07 -16.14 10.66
N ARG A 87 -1.01 -15.19 10.83
CA ARG A 87 -1.87 -15.11 12.03
C ARG A 87 -2.87 -16.24 12.10
N GLU A 88 -3.30 -16.72 10.95
CA GLU A 88 -4.38 -17.67 10.82
C GLU A 88 -3.85 -19.02 10.34
N THR A 89 -4.48 -20.08 10.84
CA THR A 89 -4.14 -21.45 10.46
C THR A 89 -4.73 -21.82 9.10
N LYS A 90 -4.10 -22.75 8.40
CA LYS A 90 -4.59 -23.35 7.15
C LYS A 90 -4.82 -22.31 6.03
N MET A 91 -4.02 -21.25 5.98
CA MET A 91 -4.03 -20.35 4.83
C MET A 91 -3.51 -21.07 3.59
N THR A 92 -4.22 -20.88 2.50
CA THR A 92 -3.81 -21.40 1.18
C THR A 92 -2.72 -20.54 0.56
N PRO A 93 -1.93 -21.06 -0.42
CA PRO A 93 -0.98 -20.25 -1.17
C PRO A 93 -1.58 -18.98 -1.78
N TYR A 94 -2.80 -19.07 -2.29
CA TYR A 94 -3.54 -17.95 -2.85
C TYR A 94 -3.80 -16.86 -1.80
N GLU A 95 -4.31 -17.25 -0.63
CA GLU A 95 -4.57 -16.32 0.47
C GLU A 95 -3.29 -15.66 0.99
N ILE A 96 -2.18 -16.41 1.11
CA ILE A 96 -0.88 -15.88 1.55
C ILE A 96 -0.34 -14.83 0.57
N MET A 97 -0.42 -15.11 -0.72
CA MET A 97 0.11 -14.24 -1.77
C MET A 97 -0.70 -12.96 -1.96
N LEU A 98 -2.03 -13.02 -1.79
CA LEU A 98 -2.94 -11.89 -2.02
C LEU A 98 -3.37 -11.17 -0.73
N SER A 99 -2.93 -11.64 0.42
CA SER A 99 -3.22 -10.97 1.69
C SER A 99 -2.75 -9.51 1.67
N GLU A 100 -3.61 -8.60 2.07
CA GLU A 100 -3.33 -7.18 2.22
C GLU A 100 -3.30 -6.76 3.70
N SER A 101 -2.90 -7.66 4.61
CA SER A 101 -2.66 -7.28 6.01
C SER A 101 -1.73 -6.08 6.09
N GLN A 102 -2.05 -5.14 6.97
CA GLN A 102 -1.27 -3.90 7.14
C GLN A 102 0.06 -4.16 7.85
N GLU A 103 0.90 -3.14 7.94
CA GLU A 103 2.18 -3.10 8.65
C GLU A 103 3.14 -4.23 8.23
N ARG A 104 3.35 -4.37 6.91
CA ARG A 104 4.27 -5.36 6.36
C ARG A 104 5.19 -4.75 5.31
N MET A 105 6.45 -5.13 5.36
CA MET A 105 7.46 -4.75 4.38
C MET A 105 8.10 -6.01 3.79
N LEU A 106 8.36 -6.00 2.48
CA LEU A 106 9.20 -6.98 1.82
C LEU A 106 10.57 -6.37 1.57
N ILE A 107 11.61 -7.08 2.00
CA ILE A 107 12.98 -6.56 1.97
C ILE A 107 13.89 -7.57 1.27
N VAL A 108 14.71 -7.09 0.35
CA VAL A 108 15.82 -7.85 -0.21
C VAL A 108 17.10 -7.38 0.47
N LEU A 109 17.76 -8.31 1.14
CA LEU A 109 18.99 -8.07 1.88
C LEU A 109 20.21 -8.48 1.06
N GLU A 110 21.35 -7.86 1.35
CA GLU A 110 22.65 -8.37 0.96
C GLU A 110 22.87 -9.75 1.58
N ASN A 111 23.54 -10.61 0.83
CA ASN A 111 23.78 -12.00 1.25
C ASN A 111 24.56 -12.05 2.57
N GLY A 112 24.04 -12.81 3.54
CA GLY A 112 24.63 -12.98 4.87
C GLY A 112 24.33 -11.84 5.86
N LYS A 113 23.42 -10.92 5.51
CA LYS A 113 22.99 -9.82 6.40
C LYS A 113 21.68 -10.11 7.15
N GLU A 114 21.14 -11.32 7.03
CA GLU A 114 19.86 -11.71 7.62
C GLU A 114 19.87 -11.60 9.15
N ASP A 115 20.98 -12.02 9.81
CA ASP A 115 21.12 -11.93 11.27
C ASP A 115 21.22 -10.49 11.76
N GLN A 116 21.82 -9.61 10.95
CA GLN A 116 21.92 -8.18 11.27
C GLN A 116 20.54 -7.54 11.20
N ALA A 117 19.79 -7.81 10.13
CA ALA A 117 18.42 -7.33 9.98
C ALA A 117 17.52 -7.87 11.11
N LYS A 118 17.61 -9.17 11.40
CA LYS A 118 16.84 -9.80 12.48
C LYS A 118 17.06 -9.11 13.81
N LYS A 119 18.29 -8.77 14.19
CA LYS A 119 18.60 -8.06 15.45
C LYS A 119 17.90 -6.70 15.54
N ILE A 120 17.77 -5.98 14.42
CA ILE A 120 17.06 -4.70 14.39
C ILE A 120 15.58 -4.92 14.62
N PHE A 121 14.95 -5.86 13.90
CA PHE A 121 13.51 -6.14 14.07
C PHE A 121 13.20 -6.71 15.46
N ASP A 122 14.04 -7.58 16.00
CA ASP A 122 13.90 -8.10 17.37
C ASP A 122 13.98 -6.96 18.42
N LYS A 123 14.87 -5.97 18.22
CA LYS A 123 14.96 -4.78 19.09
C LYS A 123 13.67 -3.99 19.14
N TRP A 124 12.97 -3.89 18.00
CA TRP A 124 11.69 -3.21 17.90
C TRP A 124 10.49 -4.12 18.17
N ASN A 125 10.74 -5.36 18.63
CA ASN A 125 9.70 -6.36 18.92
C ASN A 125 8.78 -6.64 17.73
N LEU A 126 9.36 -6.77 16.54
CA LEU A 126 8.69 -7.04 15.28
C LEU A 126 9.05 -8.42 14.75
N ASP A 127 8.07 -9.08 14.11
CA ASP A 127 8.31 -10.35 13.42
C ASP A 127 9.23 -10.18 12.23
N PHE A 128 10.16 -11.11 12.07
CA PHE A 128 11.07 -11.19 10.94
C PHE A 128 11.18 -12.63 10.43
N ALA A 129 11.09 -12.82 9.12
CA ALA A 129 11.26 -14.13 8.51
C ALA A 129 11.96 -14.05 7.14
N VAL A 130 12.92 -14.94 6.92
CA VAL A 130 13.53 -15.15 5.60
C VAL A 130 12.65 -16.11 4.82
N ILE A 131 11.85 -15.59 3.90
CA ILE A 131 10.84 -16.35 3.16
C ILE A 131 11.31 -16.86 1.80
N GLY A 132 12.46 -16.37 1.29
CA GLY A 132 12.93 -16.74 -0.03
C GLY A 132 14.25 -16.11 -0.39
N LYS A 133 14.54 -16.08 -1.68
CA LYS A 133 15.77 -15.52 -2.26
C LYS A 133 15.51 -15.00 -3.67
N THR A 134 16.33 -14.06 -4.11
CA THR A 134 16.40 -13.65 -5.52
C THR A 134 17.13 -14.70 -6.35
N THR A 135 16.76 -14.82 -7.63
CA THR A 135 17.35 -15.81 -8.56
C THR A 135 17.62 -15.17 -9.93
N ASN A 136 18.40 -15.82 -10.75
CA ASN A 136 18.61 -15.42 -12.14
C ASN A 136 17.57 -16.00 -13.11
N SER A 137 16.55 -16.73 -12.60
CA SER A 137 15.55 -17.43 -13.42
C SER A 137 14.61 -16.48 -14.18
N LYS A 138 14.49 -15.21 -13.74
CA LYS A 138 13.49 -14.23 -14.23
C LYS A 138 12.06 -14.73 -14.10
N LYS A 139 11.82 -15.58 -13.12
CA LYS A 139 10.53 -16.17 -12.81
C LYS A 139 10.18 -15.93 -11.35
N ILE A 140 8.89 -15.89 -11.05
CA ILE A 140 8.39 -16.08 -9.71
C ILE A 140 8.12 -17.57 -9.50
N GLU A 141 8.79 -18.15 -8.52
CA GLU A 141 8.73 -19.57 -8.19
C GLU A 141 8.24 -19.70 -6.75
N LEU A 142 7.06 -20.28 -6.59
CA LEU A 142 6.43 -20.42 -5.28
C LEU A 142 6.38 -21.87 -4.86
N TYR A 143 6.75 -22.11 -3.60
CA TYR A 143 6.74 -23.45 -2.99
C TYR A 143 5.83 -23.45 -1.78
N PHE A 144 5.03 -24.52 -1.65
CA PHE A 144 4.17 -24.77 -0.51
C PHE A 144 4.07 -26.27 -0.27
N ASP A 145 4.22 -26.74 0.99
CA ASP A 145 4.26 -28.14 1.37
C ASP A 145 5.18 -29.00 0.50
N ASN A 146 6.40 -28.46 0.27
CA ASN A 146 7.45 -29.06 -0.58
C ASN A 146 7.03 -29.29 -2.04
N LYS A 147 6.01 -28.60 -2.52
CA LYS A 147 5.58 -28.63 -3.92
C LYS A 147 5.73 -27.25 -4.53
N GLN A 148 6.12 -27.20 -5.79
CA GLN A 148 6.07 -25.96 -6.57
C GLN A 148 4.61 -25.70 -6.96
N VAL A 149 4.05 -24.60 -6.45
CA VAL A 149 2.65 -24.20 -6.68
C VAL A 149 2.50 -23.10 -7.73
N ALA A 150 3.59 -22.40 -8.07
CA ALA A 150 3.64 -21.48 -9.19
C ALA A 150 5.04 -21.39 -9.79
N ASN A 151 5.09 -21.15 -11.11
CA ASN A 151 6.31 -20.91 -11.88
C ASN A 151 5.97 -20.05 -13.09
N ILE A 152 6.04 -18.72 -12.94
CA ILE A 152 5.54 -17.74 -13.91
C ILE A 152 6.66 -16.78 -14.26
N PRO A 153 6.90 -16.46 -15.55
CA PRO A 153 7.85 -15.41 -15.93
C PRO A 153 7.41 -14.05 -15.37
N VAL A 154 8.33 -13.30 -14.76
CA VAL A 154 8.05 -11.99 -14.14
C VAL A 154 7.52 -11.00 -15.18
N ASN A 155 8.09 -10.95 -16.37
CA ASN A 155 7.68 -10.05 -17.44
C ASN A 155 6.24 -10.28 -17.91
N THR A 156 5.71 -11.50 -17.83
CA THR A 156 4.31 -11.80 -18.16
C THR A 156 3.34 -11.04 -17.25
N LEU A 157 3.74 -10.81 -16.00
CA LEU A 157 2.90 -10.15 -14.99
C LEU A 157 3.08 -8.62 -14.97
N VAL A 158 4.12 -8.10 -15.57
CA VAL A 158 4.45 -6.66 -15.59
C VAL A 158 4.32 -6.07 -17.00
N GLU A 159 5.16 -6.52 -17.94
CA GLU A 159 5.29 -5.90 -19.27
C GLU A 159 4.10 -6.22 -20.19
N ASN A 160 3.47 -7.37 -20.01
CA ASN A 160 2.34 -7.79 -20.84
C ASN A 160 0.99 -7.23 -20.32
N SER A 161 1.00 -6.42 -19.28
CA SER A 161 -0.21 -5.71 -18.82
C SER A 161 -0.64 -4.69 -19.87
N PRO A 162 -1.96 -4.57 -20.18
CA PRO A 162 -2.44 -3.62 -21.18
C PRO A 162 -2.15 -2.18 -20.74
N MET A 163 -1.35 -1.47 -21.52
CA MET A 163 -1.14 -0.04 -21.36
C MET A 163 -2.14 0.73 -22.21
N TYR A 164 -3.11 1.38 -21.57
CA TYR A 164 -4.15 2.12 -22.25
C TYR A 164 -3.74 3.57 -22.51
N ASP A 165 -3.61 3.96 -23.77
CA ASP A 165 -3.56 5.38 -24.16
C ASP A 165 -5.00 5.93 -24.32
N ARG A 166 -5.54 6.44 -23.22
CA ARG A 166 -6.90 6.99 -23.16
C ARG A 166 -6.94 8.39 -23.79
N LYS A 167 -7.78 8.57 -24.82
CA LYS A 167 -8.01 9.89 -25.41
C LYS A 167 -8.54 10.84 -24.33
N TRP A 168 -7.93 11.99 -24.20
CA TRP A 168 -8.35 13.04 -23.27
C TRP A 168 -8.74 14.31 -24.02
N LYS A 169 -9.58 15.11 -23.41
CA LYS A 169 -9.93 16.45 -23.90
C LYS A 169 -9.61 17.46 -22.81
N LYS A 170 -8.98 18.56 -23.22
CA LYS A 170 -8.74 19.66 -22.29
C LYS A 170 -10.08 20.20 -21.80
N ALA A 171 -10.26 20.24 -20.48
CA ALA A 171 -11.46 20.81 -19.88
C ALA A 171 -11.58 22.29 -20.26
N LYS A 172 -12.77 22.70 -20.66
CA LYS A 172 -13.06 24.14 -20.80
C LYS A 172 -13.16 24.73 -19.40
N LEU A 173 -12.29 25.67 -19.10
CA LEU A 173 -12.41 26.41 -17.85
C LEU A 173 -13.78 27.07 -17.77
N PRO A 174 -14.46 27.01 -16.61
CA PRO A 174 -15.73 27.72 -16.44
C PRO A 174 -15.50 29.22 -16.71
N LYS A 175 -16.43 29.82 -17.41
CA LYS A 175 -16.40 31.28 -17.62
C LYS A 175 -16.39 31.95 -16.25
N LYS A 176 -15.44 32.84 -16.02
CA LYS A 176 -15.44 33.68 -14.80
C LYS A 176 -16.75 34.43 -14.74
N ASN A 177 -17.56 34.14 -13.74
CA ASN A 177 -18.77 34.92 -13.48
C ASN A 177 -18.34 36.36 -13.16
N LYS A 178 -18.79 37.30 -13.98
CA LYS A 178 -18.61 38.72 -13.68
C LYS A 178 -19.67 39.09 -12.62
N ILE A 179 -19.24 39.26 -11.40
CA ILE A 179 -20.10 39.78 -10.33
C ILE A 179 -20.35 41.25 -10.64
N LYS A 180 -21.62 41.62 -10.82
CA LYS A 180 -21.96 43.02 -11.02
C LYS A 180 -22.00 43.75 -9.66
N LYS A 181 -21.58 45.02 -9.64
CA LYS A 181 -21.60 45.82 -8.41
C LYS A 181 -22.99 45.90 -7.76
N GLU A 182 -24.03 45.90 -8.62
CA GLU A 182 -25.45 45.94 -8.20
C GLU A 182 -25.83 44.69 -7.41
N ASP A 183 -25.24 43.54 -7.72
CA ASP A 183 -25.49 42.28 -6.99
C ASP A 183 -24.90 42.30 -5.56
N LEU A 184 -23.94 43.19 -5.32
CA LEU A 184 -23.30 43.33 -4.00
C LEU A 184 -24.03 44.33 -3.07
N ASN A 185 -24.74 45.30 -3.65
CA ASN A 185 -25.38 46.38 -2.87
C ASN A 185 -26.49 45.92 -1.94
N ASN A 186 -27.12 44.77 -2.26
CA ASN A 186 -28.23 44.22 -1.47
C ASN A 186 -27.82 43.10 -0.51
N LEU A 187 -26.54 42.78 -0.42
CA LEU A 187 -26.03 41.70 0.43
C LEU A 187 -25.76 42.22 1.85
N LYS A 188 -26.38 41.57 2.84
CA LYS A 188 -26.01 41.78 4.23
C LYS A 188 -24.70 41.01 4.49
N ILE A 189 -23.65 41.74 4.86
CA ILE A 189 -22.30 41.21 5.08
C ILE A 189 -22.32 40.00 6.02
N ILE A 190 -23.10 40.07 7.10
CA ILE A 190 -23.20 39.00 8.10
C ILE A 190 -23.78 37.70 7.49
N ASP A 191 -24.81 37.83 6.63
CA ASP A 191 -25.44 36.66 6.00
C ASP A 191 -24.51 36.01 4.97
N VAL A 192 -23.75 36.84 4.26
CA VAL A 192 -22.72 36.36 3.31
C VAL A 192 -21.60 35.64 4.08
N LEU A 193 -21.11 36.24 5.15
CA LEU A 193 -20.06 35.67 5.99
C LEU A 193 -20.49 34.30 6.56
N LYS A 194 -21.69 34.20 7.13
CA LYS A 194 -22.24 32.94 7.62
C LYS A 194 -22.31 31.89 6.53
N LYS A 195 -22.75 32.28 5.33
CA LYS A 195 -22.87 31.38 4.17
C LYS A 195 -21.50 30.89 3.66
N ILE A 196 -20.47 31.74 3.69
CA ILE A 196 -19.11 31.37 3.34
C ILE A 196 -18.55 30.40 4.38
N LEU A 197 -18.64 30.73 5.66
CA LEU A 197 -18.09 29.91 6.75
C LEU A 197 -18.78 28.55 6.90
N SER A 198 -20.07 28.47 6.52
CA SER A 198 -20.82 27.20 6.49
C SER A 198 -20.60 26.38 5.22
N SER A 199 -19.92 26.93 4.21
CA SER A 199 -19.63 26.20 2.97
C SER A 199 -18.64 25.05 3.21
N PRO A 200 -18.89 23.83 2.66
CA PRO A 200 -17.96 22.71 2.77
C PRO A 200 -16.54 23.02 2.29
N ASN A 201 -16.39 24.01 1.39
CA ASN A 201 -15.06 24.39 0.88
C ASN A 201 -14.26 25.28 1.82
N VAL A 202 -14.91 25.98 2.76
CA VAL A 202 -14.31 27.03 3.60
C VAL A 202 -14.47 26.75 5.09
N CYS A 203 -15.44 25.91 5.50
CA CYS A 203 -15.60 25.55 6.91
C CYS A 203 -14.36 24.84 7.46
N SER A 204 -14.20 24.84 8.77
CA SER A 204 -13.13 24.10 9.44
C SER A 204 -13.18 22.61 9.06
N LYS A 205 -12.02 22.03 8.84
CA LYS A 205 -11.83 20.58 8.58
C LYS A 205 -11.27 19.86 9.80
N GLU A 206 -11.26 20.52 10.94
CA GLU A 206 -10.66 20.02 12.18
C GLU A 206 -11.14 18.61 12.55
N TRP A 207 -12.43 18.35 12.44
CA TRP A 207 -13.00 17.03 12.71
C TRP A 207 -12.49 15.93 11.78
N ILE A 208 -11.99 16.27 10.57
CA ILE A 208 -11.39 15.31 9.64
C ILE A 208 -9.98 14.98 10.09
N TRP A 209 -9.13 15.99 10.20
CA TRP A 209 -7.72 15.76 10.46
C TRP A 209 -7.39 15.39 11.89
N GLN A 210 -8.27 15.70 12.88
CA GLN A 210 -8.12 15.20 14.26
C GLN A 210 -8.19 13.68 14.38
N GLN A 211 -8.73 12.98 13.39
CA GLN A 211 -8.79 11.52 13.38
C GLN A 211 -7.45 10.87 13.01
N TYR A 212 -6.51 11.66 12.54
CA TYR A 212 -5.20 11.20 12.05
C TYR A 212 -4.07 11.86 12.83
N ASP A 213 -2.92 11.18 12.87
CA ASP A 213 -1.71 11.81 13.36
C ASP A 213 -1.15 12.77 12.30
N HIS A 214 -1.27 14.06 12.56
CA HIS A 214 -0.74 15.13 11.71
C HIS A 214 0.57 15.71 12.23
N THR A 215 1.17 15.07 13.25
CA THR A 215 2.45 15.47 13.85
C THR A 215 3.52 14.38 13.66
N VAL A 216 3.41 13.61 12.57
CA VAL A 216 4.30 12.48 12.28
C VAL A 216 5.76 12.88 12.51
N MET A 217 6.48 12.09 13.32
CA MET A 217 7.89 12.29 13.70
C MET A 217 8.18 13.65 14.37
N GLY A 218 7.17 14.42 14.72
CA GLY A 218 7.34 15.77 15.29
C GLY A 218 7.86 16.82 14.30
N ASP A 219 7.93 16.51 13.02
CA ASP A 219 8.51 17.37 11.97
C ASP A 219 7.49 18.33 11.34
N THR A 220 6.25 18.35 11.83
CA THR A 220 5.21 19.25 11.35
C THR A 220 5.55 20.71 11.65
N ILE A 221 5.84 21.48 10.61
CA ILE A 221 6.15 22.93 10.72
C ILE A 221 4.87 23.74 10.86
N GLN A 222 3.84 23.38 10.09
CA GLN A 222 2.54 24.05 10.09
C GLN A 222 1.43 23.02 10.20
N LYS A 223 0.54 23.20 11.16
CA LYS A 223 -0.63 22.32 11.33
C LYS A 223 -1.72 22.67 10.32
N PRO A 224 -2.60 21.69 10.00
CA PRO A 224 -3.77 21.91 9.14
C PRO A 224 -4.72 23.00 9.62
#